data_a982c2b514f0013121c6a701aa40628c
#
_entry.id   a982c2b514f0013121c6a701aa40628c
#
_cell.length_a   1.000
_cell.length_b   1.000
_cell.length_c   1.000
_cell.angle_alpha   90.00
_cell.angle_beta   90.00
_cell.angle_gamma   90.00
#
_symmetry.space_group_name_H-M   'P 1'
#
loop_
_entity.id
_entity.type
_entity.pdbx_description
1 polymer ?
#
loop_
_entity_poly.entity_id
_entity_poly.type
_entity_poly.pdbx_seq_one_letter_code
_entity_poly.pdbx_strand_id
1 'polypeptide(L)'
;MNPADPTIDALTAEPNRLSRDPTARFLTWAREEVRFAFQPIIDPYTGHLYGVEALMRGQEDLDFTSIHAFFDFSFRMGILQEVEVLLRGRAMKQFSALDLGPSVRLFLNIDNRVLLTDDHHAVDTVEAARAANLAPSRVTLEVSERHQIDRDASNTETLAQIYRRRQFRIAIDDFGTGFAGLKLLYDQNPDYIKIDRFFISGIETDRMKKLFVSQIVSLAQTLGITVIAEGVETEKELLTCKEMGCNLIQGYFIERPLIMGADLRGAYPRVRDLRKGETDRRFIDQELSMPAPIRNSSDIMATFEHFRENKNMTFFPVVDDMDEPLGIIREEDLKDFTYSRYGKDLLANVSYKRHLNEFIRPCPVADIHDNAERVLEKYSLSGTQEGIIVVENLRYVGFLTAASLLQVVNEKHLAMARDANPLSKLPGNHMVIEYVTDLVGDDETEAVIAYFDFDNFKPFNDTYGFRQGDRAILLFAELLKKSFIADGAFLGHIGGDDFFAGWRGIGLDQARERLADLRESFRHQVETFYDKDARDAGGIVAKDRGGVERTFPLLSVSIAVMHLKPGRGGITPDDLAQQIAVTKKESKRADDGISIGIVD
;
A
#
# COMPACT_ATOMS: atom_id res chain seq x y z
N MET A 1 33.53 20.57 33.65
CA MET A 1 32.69 20.20 34.80
C MET A 1 31.33 20.84 34.56
N ASN A 2 30.41 20.08 34.05
CA ASN A 2 29.00 20.48 33.89
C ASN A 2 28.28 20.28 35.25
N PRO A 3 27.24 21.07 35.58
CA PRO A 3 26.54 20.93 36.85
C PRO A 3 25.92 19.53 36.96
N ALA A 4 25.97 18.96 38.15
CA ALA A 4 25.48 17.64 38.50
C ALA A 4 24.05 17.40 37.95
N ASP A 5 23.87 16.32 37.23
CA ASP A 5 22.58 15.84 36.74
C ASP A 5 21.71 15.45 37.96
N PRO A 6 20.55 16.09 38.17
CA PRO A 6 19.73 15.86 39.37
C PRO A 6 19.30 14.40 39.54
N THR A 7 19.32 13.60 38.47
CA THR A 7 18.98 12.18 38.47
C THR A 7 20.00 11.31 39.20
N ILE A 8 21.29 11.71 39.23
CA ILE A 8 22.35 10.97 39.94
C ILE A 8 22.22 11.20 41.44
N ASP A 9 21.87 12.44 41.87
CA ASP A 9 21.67 12.77 43.27
C ASP A 9 20.42 12.11 43.87
N ALA A 10 19.36 11.93 43.10
CA ALA A 10 18.15 11.25 43.55
C ALA A 10 18.37 9.74 43.82
N LEU A 11 19.18 9.06 42.99
CA LEU A 11 19.54 7.64 43.19
C LEU A 11 20.50 7.43 44.38
N THR A 12 21.21 8.48 44.81
CA THR A 12 22.15 8.42 45.93
C THR A 12 21.55 8.90 47.26
N ALA A 13 20.36 9.53 47.28
CA ALA A 13 19.80 10.25 48.42
C ALA A 13 18.93 9.42 49.40
N GLU A 14 18.55 8.18 49.09
CA GLU A 14 17.80 7.32 50.05
C GLU A 14 18.63 6.17 50.61
N PRO A 15 18.94 6.13 51.93
CA PRO A 15 19.65 5.04 52.58
C PRO A 15 18.68 4.05 53.23
N ASN A 16 17.93 3.26 52.47
CA ASN A 16 17.35 2.01 52.98
C ASN A 16 16.59 1.24 51.92
N ARG A 17 17.27 0.33 51.24
CA ARG A 17 16.87 -1.02 50.82
C ARG A 17 17.78 -1.52 49.70
N LEU A 18 18.62 -2.53 50.06
CA LEU A 18 19.38 -3.37 49.14
C LEU A 18 20.46 -2.67 48.27
N SER A 19 21.72 -2.93 48.63
CA SER A 19 22.97 -2.54 47.97
C SER A 19 23.30 -1.04 47.90
N ARG A 20 24.48 -0.68 48.35
CA ARG A 20 25.05 0.69 48.29
C ARG A 20 25.52 1.10 46.89
N ASP A 21 25.39 0.20 45.90
CA ASP A 21 25.79 0.43 44.51
C ASP A 21 24.58 0.83 43.67
N PRO A 22 24.51 2.06 43.14
CA PRO A 22 23.41 2.51 42.28
C PRO A 22 23.22 1.61 41.04
N THR A 23 24.31 1.08 40.48
CA THR A 23 24.30 0.18 39.32
C THR A 23 23.62 -1.14 39.65
N ALA A 24 23.93 -1.75 40.81
CA ALA A 24 23.29 -2.99 41.22
C ALA A 24 21.78 -2.83 41.47
N ARG A 25 21.34 -1.71 42.04
CA ARG A 25 19.91 -1.38 42.20
C ARG A 25 19.22 -1.25 40.87
N PHE A 26 19.84 -0.56 39.91
CA PHE A 26 19.33 -0.34 38.56
C PHE A 26 19.17 -1.67 37.79
N LEU A 27 20.20 -2.54 37.84
CA LEU A 27 20.14 -3.86 37.20
C LEU A 27 19.09 -4.79 37.83
N THR A 28 18.90 -4.73 39.16
CA THR A 28 17.87 -5.47 39.86
C THR A 28 16.49 -5.03 39.40
N TRP A 29 16.25 -3.72 39.31
CA TRP A 29 15.01 -3.16 38.80
C TRP A 29 14.75 -3.61 37.34
N ALA A 30 15.75 -3.47 36.45
CA ALA A 30 15.64 -3.90 35.06
C ALA A 30 15.30 -5.39 34.91
N ARG A 31 15.78 -6.21 35.88
CA ARG A 31 15.51 -7.66 35.89
C ARG A 31 14.13 -8.01 36.42
N GLU A 32 13.63 -7.31 37.45
CA GLU A 32 12.48 -7.77 38.25
C GLU A 32 11.24 -6.90 38.13
N GLU A 33 11.37 -5.59 37.93
CA GLU A 33 10.26 -4.65 38.06
C GLU A 33 9.79 -4.06 36.72
N VAL A 34 10.66 -3.99 35.68
CA VAL A 34 10.29 -3.41 34.39
C VAL A 34 9.09 -4.15 33.76
N ARG A 35 8.18 -3.40 33.22
CA ARG A 35 6.99 -3.91 32.53
C ARG A 35 6.99 -3.48 31.09
N PHE A 36 6.31 -4.24 30.22
CA PHE A 36 6.12 -3.88 28.84
C PHE A 36 4.63 -3.72 28.54
N ALA A 37 4.31 -2.68 27.80
CA ALA A 37 3.04 -2.57 27.10
C ALA A 37 3.24 -3.09 25.68
N PHE A 38 2.26 -3.82 25.16
CA PHE A 38 2.30 -4.38 23.83
C PHE A 38 1.32 -3.65 22.92
N GLN A 39 1.80 -3.12 21.78
CA GLN A 39 0.97 -2.47 20.79
C GLN A 39 0.83 -3.34 19.55
N PRO A 40 -0.39 -3.61 19.07
CA PRO A 40 -0.61 -4.48 17.93
C PRO A 40 -0.15 -3.84 16.62
N ILE A 41 0.46 -4.68 15.77
CA ILE A 41 0.78 -4.43 14.36
C ILE A 41 -0.08 -5.39 13.57
N ILE A 42 -0.89 -4.90 12.64
CA ILE A 42 -1.91 -5.67 11.96
C ILE A 42 -1.80 -5.58 10.43
N ASP A 43 -2.37 -6.57 9.77
CA ASP A 43 -2.62 -6.55 8.33
C ASP A 43 -3.82 -5.63 8.01
N PRO A 44 -3.68 -4.63 7.11
CA PRO A 44 -4.73 -3.67 6.80
C PRO A 44 -5.89 -4.24 5.98
N TYR A 45 -5.73 -5.42 5.37
CA TYR A 45 -6.75 -6.05 4.55
C TYR A 45 -7.63 -7.00 5.35
N THR A 46 -7.03 -7.77 6.24
CA THR A 46 -7.70 -8.83 6.99
C THR A 46 -8.00 -8.44 8.43
N GLY A 47 -7.28 -7.44 8.96
CA GLY A 47 -7.33 -7.05 10.37
C GLY A 47 -6.67 -8.09 11.29
N HIS A 48 -5.96 -9.10 10.76
CA HIS A 48 -5.27 -10.08 11.58
C HIS A 48 -4.05 -9.51 12.28
N LEU A 49 -3.81 -9.95 13.51
CA LEU A 49 -2.63 -9.61 14.28
C LEU A 49 -1.40 -10.28 13.65
N TYR A 50 -0.49 -9.45 13.15
CA TYR A 50 0.80 -9.87 12.60
C TYR A 50 1.89 -9.93 13.67
N GLY A 51 1.96 -8.91 14.50
CA GLY A 51 2.96 -8.78 15.55
C GLY A 51 2.54 -7.80 16.63
N VAL A 52 3.41 -7.65 17.62
CA VAL A 52 3.27 -6.66 18.67
C VAL A 52 4.61 -5.99 18.94
N GLU A 53 4.60 -4.67 19.12
CA GLU A 53 5.76 -3.93 19.60
C GLU A 53 5.75 -3.88 21.12
N ALA A 54 6.88 -4.22 21.74
CA ALA A 54 7.05 -4.16 23.18
C ALA A 54 7.63 -2.80 23.59
N LEU A 55 6.82 -2.03 24.26
CA LEU A 55 7.13 -0.68 24.71
C LEU A 55 7.39 -0.67 26.23
N MET A 56 8.61 -0.36 26.63
CA MET A 56 9.03 -0.32 28.03
C MET A 56 8.17 0.65 28.85
N ARG A 57 7.86 0.26 30.11
CA ARG A 57 7.14 1.05 31.11
C ARG A 57 7.78 0.88 32.47
N GLY A 58 7.67 1.91 33.31
CA GLY A 58 8.14 1.88 34.70
C GLY A 58 9.47 2.59 34.90
N GLN A 59 10.04 3.26 33.89
CA GLN A 59 11.26 4.08 34.05
C GLN A 59 11.04 5.23 35.06
N GLU A 60 9.79 5.64 35.25
CA GLU A 60 9.38 6.65 36.23
C GLU A 60 9.66 6.17 37.67
N ASP A 61 9.61 4.86 37.91
CA ASP A 61 9.91 4.26 39.23
C ASP A 61 11.37 4.46 39.66
N LEU A 62 12.23 4.81 38.68
CA LEU A 62 13.64 5.20 38.87
C LEU A 62 13.90 6.69 38.64
N ASP A 63 12.87 7.52 38.69
CA ASP A 63 12.93 8.97 38.51
C ASP A 63 13.46 9.45 37.15
N PHE A 64 13.41 8.57 36.08
CA PHE A 64 13.75 8.98 34.73
C PHE A 64 12.59 9.69 34.06
N THR A 65 12.83 10.88 33.53
CA THR A 65 11.83 11.69 32.82
C THR A 65 11.45 11.14 31.46
N SER A 66 12.29 10.27 30.88
CA SER A 66 12.05 9.64 29.58
C SER A 66 12.84 8.34 29.44
N ILE A 67 12.39 7.50 28.50
CA ILE A 67 13.11 6.27 28.11
C ILE A 67 14.51 6.62 27.57
N HIS A 68 14.65 7.72 26.83
CA HIS A 68 15.96 8.18 26.35
C HIS A 68 16.92 8.49 27.47
N ALA A 69 16.47 9.21 28.52
CA ALA A 69 17.30 9.52 29.70
C ALA A 69 17.77 8.24 30.42
N PHE A 70 16.91 7.20 30.45
CA PHE A 70 17.24 5.90 31.00
C PHE A 70 18.36 5.20 30.21
N PHE A 71 18.27 5.15 28.87
CA PHE A 71 19.33 4.55 28.04
C PHE A 71 20.61 5.38 28.01
N ASP A 72 20.52 6.71 28.04
CA ASP A 72 21.70 7.61 28.17
C ASP A 72 22.44 7.41 29.47
N PHE A 73 21.72 7.22 30.56
CA PHE A 73 22.33 6.88 31.86
C PHE A 73 23.05 5.52 31.77
N SER A 74 22.39 4.49 31.24
CA SER A 74 22.96 3.15 31.08
C SER A 74 24.23 3.16 30.22
N PHE A 75 24.26 3.94 29.15
CA PHE A 75 25.42 4.11 28.29
C PHE A 75 26.59 4.82 29.04
N ARG A 76 26.32 5.93 29.74
CA ARG A 76 27.32 6.66 30.51
C ARG A 76 27.93 5.83 31.64
N MET A 77 27.14 4.94 32.24
CA MET A 77 27.59 4.03 33.29
C MET A 77 28.33 2.80 32.78
N GLY A 78 28.39 2.60 31.45
CA GLY A 78 29.01 1.42 30.81
C GLY A 78 28.25 0.11 31.02
N ILE A 79 26.95 0.18 31.34
CA ILE A 79 26.09 -0.99 31.60
C ILE A 79 24.99 -1.19 30.53
N LEU A 80 25.02 -0.40 29.44
CA LEU A 80 23.98 -0.41 28.43
C LEU A 80 23.71 -1.82 27.91
N GLN A 81 24.74 -2.58 27.61
CA GLN A 81 24.65 -3.92 27.07
C GLN A 81 23.96 -4.90 28.02
N GLU A 82 24.37 -4.90 29.30
CA GLU A 82 23.76 -5.78 30.30
C GLU A 82 22.28 -5.45 30.49
N VAL A 83 21.94 -4.16 30.51
CA VAL A 83 20.57 -3.64 30.60
C VAL A 83 19.75 -4.09 29.40
N GLU A 84 20.27 -3.90 28.20
CA GLU A 84 19.62 -4.28 26.94
C GLU A 84 19.28 -5.77 26.89
N VAL A 85 20.21 -6.64 27.28
CA VAL A 85 19.98 -8.09 27.34
C VAL A 85 18.89 -8.44 28.37
N LEU A 86 18.94 -7.82 29.55
CA LEU A 86 17.93 -8.03 30.60
C LEU A 86 16.52 -7.59 30.13
N LEU A 87 16.41 -6.40 29.53
CA LEU A 87 15.14 -5.85 29.03
C LEU A 87 14.55 -6.72 27.92
N ARG A 88 15.37 -7.11 26.92
CA ARG A 88 14.93 -8.00 25.84
C ARG A 88 14.49 -9.36 26.40
N GLY A 89 15.25 -9.96 27.29
CA GLY A 89 14.89 -11.22 27.92
C GLY A 89 13.57 -11.14 28.68
N ARG A 90 13.32 -10.03 29.36
CA ARG A 90 12.06 -9.80 30.08
C ARG A 90 10.88 -9.56 29.12
N ALA A 91 11.06 -8.76 28.08
CA ALA A 91 10.04 -8.55 27.05
C ALA A 91 9.64 -9.87 26.36
N MET A 92 10.63 -10.68 25.96
CA MET A 92 10.40 -11.99 25.36
C MET A 92 9.65 -12.95 26.29
N LYS A 93 9.98 -12.97 27.58
CA LYS A 93 9.29 -13.77 28.58
C LYS A 93 7.84 -13.32 28.79
N GLN A 94 7.60 -12.00 28.86
CA GLN A 94 6.24 -11.47 28.99
C GLN A 94 5.42 -11.74 27.73
N PHE A 95 6.00 -11.57 26.54
CA PHE A 95 5.34 -11.89 25.27
C PHE A 95 4.97 -13.39 25.17
N SER A 96 5.90 -14.27 25.53
CA SER A 96 5.64 -15.71 25.49
C SER A 96 4.47 -16.12 26.39
N ALA A 97 4.26 -15.41 27.50
CA ALA A 97 3.15 -15.67 28.42
C ALA A 97 1.77 -15.23 27.87
N LEU A 98 1.73 -14.44 26.79
CA LEU A 98 0.46 -13.99 26.20
C LEU A 98 -0.22 -15.05 25.33
N ASP A 99 0.48 -16.10 24.93
CA ASP A 99 0.00 -17.22 24.10
C ASP A 99 -0.77 -16.75 22.82
N LEU A 100 -0.22 -15.75 22.13
CA LEU A 100 -0.81 -15.18 20.91
C LEU A 100 -0.72 -16.08 19.68
N GLY A 101 -0.25 -17.31 19.85
CA GLY A 101 -0.03 -18.27 18.77
C GLY A 101 1.36 -18.17 18.13
N PRO A 102 1.75 -19.20 17.35
CA PRO A 102 3.10 -19.32 16.80
C PRO A 102 3.42 -18.32 15.68
N SER A 103 2.40 -17.71 15.08
CA SER A 103 2.53 -16.83 13.93
C SER A 103 2.70 -15.34 14.27
N VAL A 104 2.53 -14.96 15.53
CA VAL A 104 2.67 -13.55 15.96
C VAL A 104 4.12 -13.25 16.26
N ARG A 105 4.63 -12.13 15.72
CA ARG A 105 5.99 -11.63 15.90
C ARG A 105 6.08 -10.66 17.07
N LEU A 106 7.25 -10.62 17.69
CA LEU A 106 7.62 -9.64 18.71
C LEU A 106 8.60 -8.63 18.12
N PHE A 107 8.27 -7.35 18.20
CA PHE A 107 9.14 -6.25 17.82
C PHE A 107 9.76 -5.64 19.08
N LEU A 108 11.09 -5.47 19.07
CA LEU A 108 11.88 -4.99 20.22
C LEU A 108 12.86 -3.91 19.79
N ASN A 109 12.76 -2.76 20.42
CA ASN A 109 13.74 -1.68 20.27
C ASN A 109 15.13 -2.12 20.74
N ILE A 110 16.18 -1.69 20.03
CA ILE A 110 17.59 -1.87 20.38
C ILE A 110 18.33 -0.55 20.25
N ASP A 111 19.12 -0.21 21.25
CA ASP A 111 19.97 0.98 21.19
C ASP A 111 21.23 0.67 20.37
N ASN A 112 21.40 1.38 19.25
CA ASN A 112 22.53 1.18 18.32
C ASN A 112 23.90 1.32 18.99
N ARG A 113 23.99 2.08 20.10
CA ARG A 113 25.23 2.28 20.87
C ARG A 113 25.77 1.01 21.51
N VAL A 114 24.97 -0.06 21.59
CA VAL A 114 25.46 -1.40 22.00
C VAL A 114 26.63 -1.87 21.12
N LEU A 115 26.68 -1.45 19.84
CA LEU A 115 27.79 -1.77 18.94
C LEU A 115 29.11 -1.05 19.29
N LEU A 116 29.07 0.00 20.10
CA LEU A 116 30.26 0.72 20.57
C LEU A 116 30.89 0.07 21.81
N THR A 117 30.22 -0.92 22.40
CA THR A 117 30.75 -1.68 23.53
C THR A 117 31.60 -2.84 23.02
N ASP A 118 32.71 -3.15 23.68
CA ASP A 118 33.72 -4.11 23.24
C ASP A 118 33.20 -5.57 23.10
N ASP A 119 32.12 -5.88 23.80
CA ASP A 119 31.49 -7.19 23.83
C ASP A 119 29.99 -7.10 23.51
N HIS A 120 29.61 -7.14 22.24
CA HIS A 120 28.18 -7.23 21.91
C HIS A 120 27.75 -8.70 21.88
N HIS A 121 26.93 -9.10 22.83
CA HIS A 121 26.48 -10.48 22.99
C HIS A 121 25.15 -10.74 22.27
N ALA A 122 25.17 -10.81 20.93
CA ALA A 122 24.02 -11.37 20.21
C ALA A 122 23.73 -12.82 20.63
N VAL A 123 24.73 -13.52 21.18
CA VAL A 123 24.59 -14.84 21.80
C VAL A 123 23.63 -14.77 22.99
N ASP A 124 23.75 -13.78 23.88
CA ASP A 124 22.88 -13.64 25.05
C ASP A 124 21.43 -13.36 24.64
N THR A 125 21.20 -12.65 23.51
CA THR A 125 19.86 -12.46 22.96
C THR A 125 19.26 -13.77 22.46
N VAL A 126 20.06 -14.66 21.84
CA VAL A 126 19.62 -16.02 21.44
C VAL A 126 19.28 -16.85 22.67
N GLU A 127 20.10 -16.77 23.73
CA GLU A 127 19.84 -17.49 24.98
C GLU A 127 18.58 -16.99 25.67
N ALA A 128 18.35 -15.68 25.66
CA ALA A 128 17.13 -15.06 26.18
C ALA A 128 15.88 -15.53 25.40
N ALA A 129 15.95 -15.59 24.06
CA ALA A 129 14.87 -16.11 23.23
C ALA A 129 14.59 -17.58 23.54
N ARG A 130 15.64 -18.40 23.66
CA ARG A 130 15.53 -19.82 24.03
C ARG A 130 14.93 -19.99 25.42
N ALA A 131 15.35 -19.18 26.40
CA ALA A 131 14.82 -19.21 27.77
C ALA A 131 13.34 -18.81 27.83
N ALA A 132 12.90 -17.97 26.90
CA ALA A 132 11.51 -17.57 26.72
C ALA A 132 10.70 -18.54 25.82
N ASN A 133 11.32 -19.64 25.35
CA ASN A 133 10.72 -20.60 24.43
C ASN A 133 10.26 -19.98 23.09
N LEU A 134 11.00 -18.98 22.61
CA LEU A 134 10.75 -18.27 21.36
C LEU A 134 11.80 -18.61 20.31
N ALA A 135 11.36 -18.90 19.09
CA ALA A 135 12.26 -18.98 17.94
C ALA A 135 12.81 -17.58 17.63
N PRO A 136 14.13 -17.40 17.36
CA PRO A 136 14.68 -16.10 16.97
C PRO A 136 13.98 -15.46 15.77
N SER A 137 13.49 -16.28 14.82
CA SER A 137 12.72 -15.84 13.65
C SER A 137 11.40 -15.13 13.99
N ARG A 138 10.89 -15.30 15.20
CA ARG A 138 9.71 -14.59 15.73
C ARG A 138 10.04 -13.23 16.35
N VAL A 139 11.30 -12.88 16.45
CA VAL A 139 11.75 -11.64 17.08
C VAL A 139 12.35 -10.72 16.02
N THR A 140 11.83 -9.51 15.96
CA THR A 140 12.32 -8.41 15.13
C THR A 140 12.98 -7.37 16.02
N LEU A 141 14.21 -6.98 15.69
CA LEU A 141 14.94 -5.94 16.41
C LEU A 141 14.80 -4.61 15.66
N GLU A 142 14.33 -3.58 16.32
CA GLU A 142 14.09 -2.25 15.78
C GLU A 142 15.29 -1.34 16.04
N VAL A 143 15.83 -0.78 14.96
CA VAL A 143 17.02 0.08 14.94
C VAL A 143 16.59 1.48 14.55
N SER A 144 16.75 2.46 15.45
CA SER A 144 16.36 3.85 15.19
C SER A 144 17.38 4.58 14.33
N GLU A 145 16.89 5.52 13.48
CA GLU A 145 17.74 6.45 12.73
C GLU A 145 18.53 7.44 13.60
N ARG A 146 18.12 7.65 14.84
CA ARG A 146 18.59 8.78 15.70
C ARG A 146 20.05 8.66 16.14
N HIS A 147 20.59 7.46 16.25
CA HIS A 147 21.96 7.25 16.69
C HIS A 147 22.78 6.64 15.54
N GLN A 148 23.31 7.51 14.69
CA GLN A 148 24.24 7.10 13.66
C GLN A 148 25.60 6.79 14.31
N ILE A 149 26.08 5.56 14.11
CA ILE A 149 27.43 5.18 14.51
C ILE A 149 28.32 5.48 13.30
N ASP A 150 29.07 6.61 13.34
CA ASP A 150 30.16 6.86 12.41
C ASP A 150 31.28 5.85 12.72
N ARG A 151 31.31 4.76 11.97
CA ARG A 151 32.42 3.84 11.97
C ARG A 151 33.27 4.11 10.74
N ASP A 152 34.56 4.33 10.96
CA ASP A 152 35.56 4.31 9.89
C ASP A 152 35.44 2.98 9.12
N ALA A 153 35.42 3.08 7.80
CA ALA A 153 35.01 2.05 6.83
C ALA A 153 35.97 0.84 6.72
N SER A 154 36.50 0.33 7.81
CA SER A 154 37.36 -0.85 7.77
C SER A 154 36.71 -2.04 8.50
N ASN A 155 36.03 -2.88 7.70
CA ASN A 155 35.80 -4.30 8.00
C ASN A 155 34.95 -4.67 9.23
N THR A 156 33.97 -3.85 9.62
CA THR A 156 33.10 -4.18 10.77
C THR A 156 31.73 -4.64 10.30
N GLU A 157 31.35 -5.84 10.71
CA GLU A 157 30.04 -6.42 10.46
C GLU A 157 28.93 -5.52 11.03
N THR A 158 27.85 -5.33 10.25
CA THR A 158 26.71 -4.52 10.70
C THR A 158 25.88 -5.25 11.75
N LEU A 159 25.12 -4.49 12.58
CA LEU A 159 24.19 -5.08 13.55
C LEU A 159 23.22 -6.05 12.87
N ALA A 160 22.67 -5.66 11.72
CA ALA A 160 21.78 -6.50 10.94
C ALA A 160 22.42 -7.83 10.53
N GLN A 161 23.70 -7.81 10.08
CA GLN A 161 24.40 -9.03 9.69
C GLN A 161 24.60 -9.97 10.87
N ILE A 162 24.98 -9.42 12.04
CA ILE A 162 25.22 -10.18 13.27
C ILE A 162 23.95 -10.89 13.72
N TYR A 163 22.82 -10.18 13.79
CA TYR A 163 21.56 -10.76 14.25
C TYR A 163 20.86 -11.63 13.21
N ARG A 164 20.95 -11.28 11.92
CA ARG A 164 20.37 -12.07 10.83
C ARG A 164 20.99 -13.46 10.70
N ARG A 165 22.30 -13.60 10.94
CA ARG A 165 22.95 -14.93 11.03
C ARG A 165 22.39 -15.81 12.13
N ARG A 166 21.73 -15.20 13.11
CA ARG A 166 21.05 -15.88 14.22
C ARG A 166 19.54 -15.96 14.03
N GLN A 167 19.08 -15.69 12.79
CA GLN A 167 17.67 -15.77 12.37
C GLN A 167 16.74 -14.71 12.97
N PHE A 168 17.26 -13.65 13.60
CA PHE A 168 16.45 -12.47 13.95
C PHE A 168 16.12 -11.65 12.71
N ARG A 169 14.99 -10.95 12.74
CA ARG A 169 14.61 -9.94 11.74
C ARG A 169 15.02 -8.55 12.21
N ILE A 170 15.20 -7.64 11.26
CA ILE A 170 15.60 -6.27 11.52
C ILE A 170 14.56 -5.31 10.94
N ALA A 171 14.14 -4.34 11.76
CA ALA A 171 13.34 -3.21 11.33
C ALA A 171 14.12 -1.90 11.49
N ILE A 172 13.95 -0.97 10.56
CA ILE A 172 14.35 0.43 10.79
C ILE A 172 13.14 1.19 11.31
N ASP A 173 13.32 1.80 12.48
CA ASP A 173 12.31 2.57 13.18
C ASP A 173 12.44 4.08 12.93
N ASP A 174 11.34 4.85 13.09
CA ASP A 174 11.26 6.30 12.86
C ASP A 174 11.72 6.73 11.44
N PHE A 175 11.54 5.88 10.41
CA PHE A 175 12.07 6.12 9.07
C PHE A 175 11.58 7.43 8.45
N GLY A 176 12.54 8.25 8.01
CA GLY A 176 12.29 9.53 7.35
C GLY A 176 12.43 10.75 8.26
N THR A 177 12.60 10.59 9.57
CA THR A 177 12.80 11.72 10.51
C THR A 177 14.27 12.06 10.74
N GLY A 178 15.20 11.18 10.36
CA GLY A 178 16.64 11.36 10.51
C GLY A 178 17.35 11.76 9.22
N PHE A 179 18.65 12.07 9.33
CA PHE A 179 19.49 12.45 8.18
C PHE A 179 20.08 11.26 7.41
N ALA A 180 19.95 10.04 7.92
CA ALA A 180 20.68 8.86 7.44
C ALA A 180 19.82 7.77 6.82
N GLY A 181 18.51 7.96 6.69
CA GLY A 181 17.54 6.92 6.34
C GLY A 181 17.91 6.06 5.14
N LEU A 182 18.23 6.67 4.00
CA LEU A 182 18.63 5.94 2.80
C LEU A 182 19.97 5.20 2.96
N LYS A 183 20.92 5.78 3.69
CA LYS A 183 22.20 5.12 3.97
C LYS A 183 22.00 3.93 4.91
N LEU A 184 21.18 4.11 5.94
CA LEU A 184 20.85 3.04 6.88
C LEU A 184 20.11 1.90 6.19
N LEU A 185 19.17 2.23 5.28
CA LEU A 185 18.48 1.26 4.43
C LEU A 185 19.46 0.42 3.60
N TYR A 186 20.44 1.08 2.96
CA TYR A 186 21.46 0.41 2.15
C TYR A 186 22.40 -0.45 3.01
N ASP A 187 22.90 0.09 4.12
CA ASP A 187 23.90 -0.58 4.97
C ASP A 187 23.30 -1.76 5.75
N GLN A 188 22.07 -1.63 6.23
CA GLN A 188 21.43 -2.64 7.07
C GLN A 188 20.60 -3.65 6.26
N ASN A 189 20.11 -3.26 5.06
CA ASN A 189 19.20 -4.07 4.25
C ASN A 189 18.09 -4.73 5.09
N PRO A 190 17.20 -3.95 5.75
CA PRO A 190 16.28 -4.43 6.78
C PRO A 190 15.19 -5.32 6.19
N ASP A 191 14.50 -6.08 7.06
CA ASP A 191 13.30 -6.83 6.71
C ASP A 191 12.05 -5.94 6.73
N TYR A 192 12.06 -4.90 7.59
CA TYR A 192 10.96 -3.95 7.75
C TYR A 192 11.46 -2.52 7.81
N ILE A 193 10.61 -1.59 7.35
CA ILE A 193 10.72 -0.17 7.67
C ILE A 193 9.42 0.30 8.31
N LYS A 194 9.52 1.09 9.38
CA LYS A 194 8.40 1.71 10.08
C LYS A 194 8.38 3.19 9.72
N ILE A 195 7.38 3.61 8.96
CA ILE A 195 7.22 5.01 8.55
C ILE A 195 6.67 5.79 9.72
N ASP A 196 7.43 6.79 10.19
CA ASP A 196 7.10 7.59 11.37
C ASP A 196 5.74 8.28 11.23
N ARG A 197 5.06 8.43 12.36
CA ARG A 197 3.78 9.12 12.51
C ARG A 197 3.75 10.52 11.86
N PHE A 198 4.87 11.24 11.82
CA PHE A 198 4.92 12.56 11.18
C PHE A 198 4.42 12.52 9.73
N PHE A 199 4.76 11.48 8.98
CA PHE A 199 4.34 11.31 7.59
C PHE A 199 2.93 10.74 7.46
N ILE A 200 2.43 10.03 8.46
CA ILE A 200 1.12 9.35 8.43
C ILE A 200 0.00 10.27 8.91
N SER A 201 0.23 11.06 9.97
CA SER A 201 -0.80 11.94 10.53
C SER A 201 -1.30 12.96 9.50
N GLY A 202 -2.61 12.94 9.17
CA GLY A 202 -3.26 13.81 8.19
C GLY A 202 -2.87 13.57 6.74
N ILE A 203 -2.32 12.39 6.43
CA ILE A 203 -1.82 12.04 5.09
C ILE A 203 -2.92 12.11 4.02
N GLU A 204 -4.18 11.88 4.38
CA GLU A 204 -5.32 11.90 3.46
C GLU A 204 -5.53 13.28 2.82
N THR A 205 -5.08 14.34 3.47
CA THR A 205 -5.22 15.73 2.98
C THR A 205 -3.90 16.33 2.48
N ASP A 206 -2.75 15.79 2.88
CA ASP A 206 -1.44 16.34 2.56
C ASP A 206 -0.82 15.66 1.32
N ARG A 207 -0.85 16.36 0.18
CA ARG A 207 -0.30 15.87 -1.09
C ARG A 207 1.21 15.55 -1.01
N MET A 208 1.97 16.33 -0.23
CA MET A 208 3.42 16.12 -0.11
C MET A 208 3.71 14.86 0.69
N LYS A 209 3.01 14.62 1.79
CA LYS A 209 3.13 13.38 2.56
C LYS A 209 2.75 12.17 1.70
N LYS A 210 1.63 12.23 0.96
CA LYS A 210 1.26 11.17 0.01
C LYS A 210 2.39 10.87 -0.97
N LEU A 211 2.99 11.89 -1.58
CA LEU A 211 4.09 11.71 -2.52
C LEU A 211 5.30 11.05 -1.85
N PHE A 212 5.72 11.52 -0.68
CA PHE A 212 6.85 10.95 0.06
C PHE A 212 6.61 9.49 0.43
N VAL A 213 5.48 9.20 1.05
CA VAL A 213 5.15 7.83 1.51
C VAL A 213 5.03 6.89 0.31
N SER A 214 4.40 7.29 -0.80
CA SER A 214 4.31 6.45 -2.00
C SER A 214 5.68 6.10 -2.58
N GLN A 215 6.62 7.06 -2.60
CA GLN A 215 7.99 6.79 -3.06
C GLN A 215 8.77 5.86 -2.12
N ILE A 216 8.61 6.03 -0.81
CA ILE A 216 9.22 5.13 0.20
C ILE A 216 8.66 3.72 0.04
N VAL A 217 7.34 3.57 -0.07
CA VAL A 217 6.68 2.27 -0.27
C VAL A 217 7.15 1.61 -1.56
N SER A 218 7.22 2.34 -2.67
CA SER A 218 7.70 1.82 -3.96
C SER A 218 9.16 1.34 -3.87
N LEU A 219 10.04 2.12 -3.23
CA LEU A 219 11.43 1.74 -3.00
C LEU A 219 11.52 0.48 -2.12
N ALA A 220 10.79 0.42 -1.03
CA ALA A 220 10.76 -0.73 -0.12
C ALA A 220 10.30 -2.00 -0.85
N GLN A 221 9.23 -1.91 -1.63
CA GLN A 221 8.71 -3.03 -2.44
C GLN A 221 9.74 -3.54 -3.46
N THR A 222 10.46 -2.62 -4.11
CA THR A 222 11.55 -2.99 -5.05
C THR A 222 12.69 -3.74 -4.36
N LEU A 223 12.96 -3.40 -3.09
CA LEU A 223 13.99 -4.05 -2.27
C LEU A 223 13.49 -5.30 -1.54
N GLY A 224 12.21 -5.63 -1.62
CA GLY A 224 11.60 -6.75 -0.88
C GLY A 224 11.43 -6.48 0.62
N ILE A 225 11.32 -5.21 1.03
CA ILE A 225 11.19 -4.77 2.42
C ILE A 225 9.71 -4.53 2.75
N THR A 226 9.26 -5.05 3.88
CA THR A 226 7.89 -4.85 4.38
C THR A 226 7.73 -3.47 5.03
N VAL A 227 6.68 -2.74 4.66
CA VAL A 227 6.41 -1.39 5.18
C VAL A 227 5.34 -1.44 6.27
N ILE A 228 5.63 -0.83 7.41
CA ILE A 228 4.71 -0.60 8.53
C ILE A 228 4.40 0.89 8.60
N ALA A 229 3.13 1.28 8.52
CA ALA A 229 2.72 2.67 8.78
C ALA A 229 2.42 2.84 10.27
N GLU A 230 3.12 3.79 10.92
CA GLU A 230 2.99 4.04 12.33
C GLU A 230 2.10 5.25 12.66
N GLY A 231 1.48 5.17 13.84
CA GLY A 231 0.70 6.28 14.37
C GLY A 231 -0.58 6.55 13.61
N VAL A 232 -1.17 5.54 12.98
CA VAL A 232 -2.48 5.65 12.33
C VAL A 232 -3.56 5.85 13.40
N GLU A 233 -4.23 7.01 13.38
CA GLU A 233 -5.23 7.40 14.39
C GLU A 233 -6.63 7.49 13.83
N THR A 234 -6.80 7.59 12.52
CA THR A 234 -8.09 7.74 11.85
C THR A 234 -8.31 6.67 10.77
N GLU A 235 -9.58 6.43 10.44
CA GLU A 235 -9.97 5.56 9.34
C GLU A 235 -9.44 6.04 7.99
N LYS A 236 -9.43 7.36 7.76
CA LYS A 236 -8.94 7.97 6.53
C LYS A 236 -7.44 7.76 6.34
N GLU A 237 -6.67 7.91 7.40
CA GLU A 237 -5.24 7.60 7.39
C GLU A 237 -5.01 6.11 7.05
N LEU A 238 -5.79 5.20 7.67
CA LEU A 238 -5.71 3.76 7.38
C LEU A 238 -5.98 3.46 5.91
N LEU A 239 -7.09 3.96 5.36
CA LEU A 239 -7.47 3.74 3.97
C LEU A 239 -6.41 4.30 3.02
N THR A 240 -5.89 5.51 3.30
CA THR A 240 -4.82 6.12 2.48
C THR A 240 -3.53 5.28 2.54
N CYS A 241 -3.09 4.83 3.71
CA CYS A 241 -1.91 3.96 3.84
C CYS A 241 -2.10 2.63 3.08
N LYS A 242 -3.30 2.04 3.15
CA LYS A 242 -3.67 0.85 2.40
C LYS A 242 -3.62 1.09 0.89
N GLU A 243 -4.21 2.19 0.39
CA GLU A 243 -4.14 2.59 -1.02
C GLU A 243 -2.72 2.83 -1.50
N MET A 244 -1.84 3.33 -0.66
CA MET A 244 -0.43 3.55 -0.98
C MET A 244 0.42 2.28 -0.93
N GLY A 245 -0.10 1.17 -0.39
CA GLY A 245 0.55 -0.13 -0.36
C GLY A 245 1.38 -0.41 0.87
N CYS A 246 1.12 0.27 1.99
CA CYS A 246 1.67 -0.14 3.27
C CYS A 246 1.19 -1.56 3.59
N ASN A 247 2.14 -2.45 3.94
CA ASN A 247 1.86 -3.86 4.18
C ASN A 247 1.22 -4.10 5.53
N LEU A 248 1.62 -3.31 6.53
CA LEU A 248 1.20 -3.42 7.92
C LEU A 248 0.88 -2.05 8.49
N ILE A 249 0.07 -2.01 9.54
CA ILE A 249 -0.39 -0.79 10.19
C ILE A 249 -0.30 -0.92 11.70
N GLN A 250 0.15 0.16 12.35
CA GLN A 250 0.19 0.33 13.80
C GLN A 250 -0.34 1.72 14.17
N GLY A 251 -1.16 1.83 15.22
CA GLY A 251 -1.65 3.12 15.70
C GLY A 251 -2.85 3.03 16.62
N TYR A 252 -3.26 4.18 17.15
CA TYR A 252 -4.35 4.25 18.12
C TYR A 252 -5.74 3.98 17.51
N PHE A 253 -5.86 4.06 16.20
CA PHE A 253 -7.08 3.63 15.53
C PHE A 253 -7.34 2.12 15.72
N ILE A 254 -6.26 1.33 15.76
CA ILE A 254 -6.33 -0.11 16.00
C ILE A 254 -6.49 -0.36 17.50
N GLU A 255 -5.46 -0.02 18.28
CA GLU A 255 -5.43 -0.18 19.72
C GLU A 255 -4.26 0.62 20.32
N ARG A 256 -4.44 1.10 21.55
CA ARG A 256 -3.36 1.70 22.33
C ARG A 256 -2.44 0.61 22.89
N PRO A 257 -1.17 0.95 23.26
CA PRO A 257 -0.31 -0.01 23.94
C PRO A 257 -0.98 -0.56 25.22
N LEU A 258 -1.17 -1.88 25.27
CA LEU A 258 -1.82 -2.58 26.36
C LEU A 258 -0.79 -3.12 27.35
N ILE A 259 -0.87 -2.70 28.63
CA ILE A 259 0.04 -3.19 29.67
C ILE A 259 -0.17 -4.68 29.86
N MET A 260 0.92 -5.44 29.75
CA MET A 260 0.96 -6.91 29.83
C MET A 260 0.06 -7.62 28.81
N GLY A 261 -0.45 -6.93 27.80
CA GLY A 261 -1.18 -7.51 26.67
C GLY A 261 -2.52 -8.19 27.00
N ALA A 262 -3.11 -7.89 28.17
CA ALA A 262 -4.28 -8.63 28.71
C ALA A 262 -5.49 -8.65 27.77
N ASP A 263 -5.62 -7.69 26.85
CA ASP A 263 -6.76 -7.54 25.94
C ASP A 263 -6.38 -7.59 24.46
N LEU A 264 -5.16 -8.07 24.13
CA LEU A 264 -4.75 -8.24 22.73
C LEU A 264 -5.63 -9.26 22.02
N ARG A 265 -6.05 -8.91 20.81
CA ARG A 265 -6.93 -9.73 19.97
C ARG A 265 -6.15 -10.32 18.81
N GLY A 266 -6.47 -11.54 18.42
CA GLY A 266 -5.89 -12.17 17.22
C GLY A 266 -6.37 -11.56 15.89
N ALA A 267 -7.47 -10.78 15.93
CA ALA A 267 -7.99 -10.05 14.80
C ALA A 267 -8.79 -8.80 15.25
N TYR A 268 -8.80 -7.79 14.40
CA TYR A 268 -9.50 -6.51 14.58
C TYR A 268 -10.59 -6.35 13.50
N PRO A 269 -11.84 -6.84 13.76
CA PRO A 269 -12.91 -6.90 12.76
C PRO A 269 -13.24 -5.53 12.15
N ARG A 270 -13.16 -4.45 12.94
CA ARG A 270 -13.38 -3.08 12.48
C ARG A 270 -12.53 -2.72 11.25
N VAL A 271 -11.29 -3.21 11.17
CA VAL A 271 -10.41 -2.97 10.03
C VAL A 271 -10.82 -3.81 8.82
N ARG A 272 -11.17 -5.09 9.06
CA ARG A 272 -11.63 -5.99 7.99
C ARG A 272 -12.90 -5.47 7.32
N ASP A 273 -13.83 -4.92 8.11
CA ASP A 273 -15.14 -4.48 7.63
C ASP A 273 -15.07 -3.20 6.77
N LEU A 274 -13.91 -2.52 6.73
CA LEU A 274 -13.60 -1.41 5.81
C LEU A 274 -13.25 -1.87 4.37
N ARG A 275 -13.50 -3.12 4.01
CA ARG A 275 -13.27 -3.63 2.66
C ARG A 275 -14.17 -2.92 1.65
N LYS A 276 -13.57 -2.13 0.76
CA LYS A 276 -14.21 -1.67 -0.48
C LYS A 276 -13.58 -2.44 -1.65
N GLY A 277 -14.37 -3.20 -2.40
CA GLY A 277 -14.03 -3.77 -3.69
C GLY A 277 -13.58 -5.24 -3.70
N GLU A 278 -14.54 -6.18 -3.75
CA GLU A 278 -14.28 -7.62 -3.98
C GLU A 278 -14.02 -7.99 -5.47
N THR A 279 -13.99 -7.02 -6.38
CA THR A 279 -14.12 -7.29 -7.82
C THR A 279 -12.84 -7.90 -8.44
N ASP A 280 -11.66 -7.62 -7.92
CA ASP A 280 -10.39 -8.05 -8.52
C ASP A 280 -9.84 -9.39 -8.00
N ARG A 281 -10.35 -9.92 -6.88
CA ARG A 281 -9.86 -11.17 -6.28
C ARG A 281 -9.99 -12.38 -7.22
N ARG A 282 -11.07 -12.44 -8.00
CA ARG A 282 -11.34 -13.57 -8.93
C ARG A 282 -10.24 -13.77 -9.97
N PHE A 283 -9.55 -12.68 -10.30
CA PHE A 283 -8.51 -12.66 -11.30
C PHE A 283 -7.21 -13.32 -10.81
N ILE A 284 -6.73 -12.94 -9.64
CA ILE A 284 -5.51 -13.53 -9.05
C ILE A 284 -5.73 -15.03 -8.81
N ASP A 285 -6.91 -15.42 -8.28
CA ASP A 285 -7.24 -16.82 -7.98
C ASP A 285 -7.21 -17.73 -9.22
N GLN A 286 -7.57 -17.22 -10.41
CA GLN A 286 -7.63 -18.01 -11.66
C GLN A 286 -6.24 -18.27 -12.26
N GLU A 287 -5.32 -17.33 -12.13
CA GLU A 287 -4.00 -17.36 -12.76
C GLU A 287 -2.88 -17.78 -11.77
N LEU A 288 -3.24 -18.02 -10.51
CA LEU A 288 -2.29 -18.35 -9.45
C LEU A 288 -1.72 -19.76 -9.66
N SER A 289 -0.41 -19.86 -9.84
CA SER A 289 0.32 -21.11 -9.75
C SER A 289 0.81 -21.33 -8.30
N MET A 290 0.85 -22.58 -7.85
CA MET A 290 1.21 -22.92 -6.48
C MET A 290 2.46 -23.82 -6.43
N PRO A 291 3.64 -23.37 -6.89
CA PRO A 291 4.86 -24.15 -6.70
C PRO A 291 5.14 -24.31 -5.20
N ALA A 292 5.48 -25.53 -4.78
CA ALA A 292 5.84 -25.79 -3.39
C ALA A 292 7.08 -24.95 -3.02
N PRO A 293 7.00 -24.09 -1.99
CA PRO A 293 8.12 -23.25 -1.62
C PRO A 293 9.23 -24.05 -0.93
N ILE A 294 10.47 -23.59 -1.08
CA ILE A 294 11.61 -24.13 -0.35
C ILE A 294 11.78 -23.34 0.94
N ARG A 295 11.97 -24.02 2.07
CA ARG A 295 12.30 -23.35 3.33
C ARG A 295 13.75 -22.91 3.35
N ASN A 296 14.03 -21.72 3.85
CA ASN A 296 15.40 -21.21 3.98
C ASN A 296 16.29 -22.03 4.93
N SER A 297 15.65 -22.79 5.83
CA SER A 297 16.31 -23.77 6.73
C SER A 297 16.66 -25.08 6.04
N SER A 298 16.22 -25.30 4.79
CA SER A 298 16.51 -26.53 4.02
C SER A 298 17.99 -26.62 3.66
N ASP A 299 18.48 -27.86 3.59
CA ASP A 299 19.82 -28.12 3.10
C ASP A 299 19.90 -27.79 1.59
N ILE A 300 21.01 -27.20 1.18
CA ILE A 300 21.26 -26.86 -0.22
C ILE A 300 21.23 -28.10 -1.13
N MET A 301 21.64 -29.27 -0.63
CA MET A 301 21.56 -30.54 -1.37
C MET A 301 20.10 -30.97 -1.57
N ALA A 302 19.25 -30.78 -0.57
CA ALA A 302 17.81 -31.03 -0.70
C ALA A 302 17.17 -30.10 -1.75
N THR A 303 17.65 -28.86 -1.85
CA THR A 303 17.22 -27.91 -2.88
C THR A 303 17.59 -28.37 -4.29
N PHE A 304 18.78 -28.94 -4.49
CA PHE A 304 19.14 -29.55 -5.77
C PHE A 304 18.25 -30.74 -6.14
N GLU A 305 17.96 -31.62 -5.18
CA GLU A 305 17.04 -32.74 -5.42
C GLU A 305 15.65 -32.23 -5.80
N HIS A 306 15.20 -31.15 -5.18
CA HIS A 306 13.90 -30.54 -5.49
C HIS A 306 13.82 -30.05 -6.95
N PHE A 307 14.88 -29.39 -7.48
CA PHE A 307 14.97 -29.05 -8.90
C PHE A 307 15.03 -30.28 -9.80
N ARG A 308 15.76 -31.33 -9.39
CA ARG A 308 15.89 -32.56 -10.16
C ARG A 308 14.56 -33.31 -10.30
N GLU A 309 13.74 -33.29 -9.27
CA GLU A 309 12.39 -33.90 -9.27
C GLU A 309 11.41 -33.09 -10.12
N ASN A 310 11.57 -31.75 -10.17
CA ASN A 310 10.67 -30.83 -10.84
C ASN A 310 11.33 -30.18 -12.07
N LYS A 311 11.70 -30.99 -13.06
CA LYS A 311 12.49 -30.60 -14.25
C LYS A 311 11.92 -29.46 -15.10
N ASN A 312 10.64 -29.17 -14.97
CA ASN A 312 9.94 -28.11 -15.69
C ASN A 312 10.02 -26.74 -14.96
N MET A 313 10.55 -26.74 -13.72
CA MET A 313 10.66 -25.52 -12.92
C MET A 313 12.11 -25.01 -12.97
N THR A 314 12.25 -23.74 -13.31
CA THR A 314 13.55 -23.04 -13.38
C THR A 314 13.85 -22.23 -12.12
N PHE A 315 12.86 -22.03 -11.27
CA PHE A 315 12.95 -21.34 -9.98
C PHE A 315 11.96 -21.90 -8.97
N PHE A 316 12.19 -21.64 -7.69
CA PHE A 316 11.23 -21.88 -6.62
C PHE A 316 11.17 -20.68 -5.68
N PRO A 317 9.98 -20.33 -5.15
CA PRO A 317 9.84 -19.40 -4.04
C PRO A 317 10.56 -19.95 -2.81
N VAL A 318 11.19 -19.07 -2.04
CA VAL A 318 11.82 -19.40 -0.76
C VAL A 318 11.07 -18.70 0.36
N VAL A 319 10.73 -19.46 1.39
CA VAL A 319 10.01 -18.95 2.57
C VAL A 319 10.82 -19.20 3.84
N ASP A 320 10.53 -18.43 4.88
CA ASP A 320 11.03 -18.70 6.22
C ASP A 320 10.19 -19.77 6.94
N ASP A 321 10.51 -20.02 8.22
CA ASP A 321 9.78 -21.01 9.05
C ASP A 321 8.33 -20.58 9.37
N MET A 322 7.95 -19.33 9.06
CA MET A 322 6.60 -18.79 9.24
C MET A 322 5.80 -18.71 7.91
N ASP A 323 6.34 -19.30 6.84
CA ASP A 323 5.82 -19.26 5.46
C ASP A 323 5.83 -17.84 4.83
N GLU A 324 6.63 -16.89 5.37
CA GLU A 324 6.83 -15.59 4.75
C GLU A 324 7.87 -15.66 3.63
N PRO A 325 7.60 -15.05 2.47
CA PRO A 325 8.50 -15.11 1.34
C PRO A 325 9.79 -14.32 1.61
N LEU A 326 10.91 -14.90 1.22
CA LEU A 326 12.24 -14.27 1.24
C LEU A 326 12.71 -13.88 -0.16
N GLY A 327 12.08 -14.43 -1.19
CA GLY A 327 12.42 -14.26 -2.59
C GLY A 327 12.32 -15.57 -3.36
N ILE A 328 13.12 -15.69 -4.40
CA ILE A 328 13.20 -16.91 -5.23
C ILE A 328 14.62 -17.45 -5.28
N ILE A 329 14.75 -18.74 -5.56
CA ILE A 329 16.01 -19.37 -5.93
C ILE A 329 15.88 -19.92 -7.35
N ARG A 330 16.90 -19.68 -8.20
CA ARG A 330 16.92 -20.12 -9.60
C ARG A 330 17.83 -21.33 -9.75
N GLU A 331 17.46 -22.24 -10.62
CA GLU A 331 18.31 -23.36 -10.98
C GLU A 331 19.69 -22.89 -11.51
N GLU A 332 19.72 -21.79 -12.30
CA GLU A 332 20.94 -21.23 -12.88
C GLU A 332 21.95 -20.76 -11.82
N ASP A 333 21.48 -20.14 -10.71
CA ASP A 333 22.35 -19.69 -9.61
C ASP A 333 23.05 -20.86 -8.91
N LEU A 334 22.46 -22.06 -9.00
CA LEU A 334 23.02 -23.29 -8.42
C LEU A 334 23.91 -24.06 -9.41
N LYS A 335 23.76 -23.84 -10.73
CA LYS A 335 24.51 -24.58 -11.79
C LYS A 335 26.00 -24.40 -11.69
N ASP A 336 26.49 -23.21 -11.36
CA ASP A 336 27.91 -22.91 -11.20
C ASP A 336 28.60 -23.80 -10.17
N PHE A 337 27.84 -24.26 -9.16
CA PHE A 337 28.33 -25.19 -8.14
C PHE A 337 28.22 -26.65 -8.57
N THR A 338 27.19 -27.02 -9.35
CA THR A 338 27.00 -28.41 -9.82
C THR A 338 27.97 -28.80 -10.92
N TYR A 339 28.34 -27.87 -11.79
CA TYR A 339 29.25 -28.14 -12.91
C TYR A 339 30.74 -27.90 -12.56
N SER A 340 31.03 -27.28 -11.41
CA SER A 340 32.40 -27.17 -10.91
C SER A 340 32.92 -28.52 -10.47
N ARG A 341 34.18 -28.86 -10.88
CA ARG A 341 34.82 -30.15 -10.59
C ARG A 341 34.91 -30.48 -9.08
N TYR A 342 34.81 -29.47 -8.23
CA TYR A 342 34.87 -29.55 -6.77
C TYR A 342 33.60 -28.98 -6.08
N GLY A 343 32.60 -28.58 -6.84
CA GLY A 343 31.43 -27.86 -6.31
C GLY A 343 30.65 -28.68 -5.30
N LYS A 344 30.45 -29.99 -5.55
CA LYS A 344 29.76 -30.89 -4.63
C LYS A 344 30.53 -31.11 -3.32
N ASP A 345 31.87 -31.23 -3.41
CA ASP A 345 32.72 -31.38 -2.25
C ASP A 345 32.82 -30.10 -1.42
N LEU A 346 32.79 -28.95 -2.07
CA LEU A 346 32.73 -27.63 -1.41
C LEU A 346 31.39 -27.43 -0.68
N LEU A 347 30.28 -27.84 -1.25
CA LEU A 347 28.96 -27.74 -0.63
C LEU A 347 28.78 -28.76 0.52
N ALA A 348 29.43 -29.93 0.43
CA ALA A 348 29.41 -30.95 1.47
C ALA A 348 30.36 -30.67 2.66
N ASN A 349 31.30 -29.74 2.51
CA ASN A 349 32.27 -29.41 3.54
C ASN A 349 31.67 -28.48 4.61
N VAL A 350 31.55 -29.01 5.83
CA VAL A 350 30.99 -28.35 7.01
C VAL A 350 31.66 -26.99 7.33
N SER A 351 32.94 -26.82 6.96
CA SER A 351 33.70 -25.59 7.15
C SER A 351 33.37 -24.51 6.10
N TYR A 352 32.73 -24.86 4.98
CA TYR A 352 32.31 -24.00 3.89
C TYR A 352 30.79 -23.99 3.73
N LYS A 353 30.03 -24.23 4.83
CA LYS A 353 28.56 -24.18 4.78
C LYS A 353 28.10 -22.84 4.22
N ARG A 354 27.88 -22.77 2.90
CA ARG A 354 27.09 -21.70 2.31
C ARG A 354 25.63 -21.94 2.70
N HIS A 355 25.04 -20.92 3.26
CA HIS A 355 23.62 -20.96 3.59
C HIS A 355 22.80 -20.71 2.32
N LEU A 356 21.65 -21.37 2.20
CA LEU A 356 20.70 -21.16 1.11
C LEU A 356 20.39 -19.68 0.88
N ASN A 357 20.41 -18.88 1.95
CA ASN A 357 20.20 -17.44 1.93
C ASN A 357 21.14 -16.66 0.97
N GLU A 358 22.32 -17.19 0.65
CA GLU A 358 23.26 -16.53 -0.29
C GLU A 358 22.79 -16.61 -1.76
N PHE A 359 21.86 -17.52 -2.06
CA PHE A 359 21.31 -17.77 -3.40
C PHE A 359 19.91 -17.20 -3.59
N ILE A 360 19.31 -16.63 -2.53
CA ILE A 360 17.98 -16.04 -2.61
C ILE A 360 18.07 -14.73 -3.38
N ARG A 361 17.29 -14.62 -4.44
CA ARG A 361 17.13 -13.40 -5.21
C ARG A 361 15.86 -12.68 -4.77
N PRO A 362 15.88 -11.35 -4.60
CA PRO A 362 14.67 -10.59 -4.37
C PRO A 362 13.63 -10.85 -5.45
N CYS A 363 12.38 -10.98 -5.06
CA CYS A 363 11.24 -11.11 -5.95
C CYS A 363 10.12 -10.21 -5.42
N PRO A 364 9.39 -9.49 -6.29
CA PRO A 364 8.30 -8.64 -5.85
C PRO A 364 7.20 -9.48 -5.20
N VAL A 365 6.52 -8.87 -4.24
CA VAL A 365 5.44 -9.50 -3.47
C VAL A 365 4.17 -8.69 -3.65
N ALA A 366 3.07 -9.35 -4.01
CA ALA A 366 1.74 -8.78 -4.06
C ALA A 366 0.83 -9.45 -3.03
N ASP A 367 -0.06 -8.67 -2.42
CA ASP A 367 -1.13 -9.26 -1.61
C ASP A 367 -2.24 -9.79 -2.54
N ILE A 368 -2.88 -10.89 -2.14
CA ILE A 368 -3.99 -11.50 -2.90
C ILE A 368 -5.18 -10.54 -3.07
N HIS A 369 -5.25 -9.49 -2.24
CA HIS A 369 -6.25 -8.43 -2.30
C HIS A 369 -5.81 -7.23 -3.14
N ASP A 370 -4.59 -7.20 -3.68
CA ASP A 370 -4.14 -6.17 -4.60
C ASP A 370 -4.93 -6.24 -5.91
N ASN A 371 -5.23 -5.09 -6.50
CA ASN A 371 -5.82 -5.06 -7.82
C ASN A 371 -4.78 -5.36 -8.92
N ALA A 372 -5.25 -5.74 -10.11
CA ALA A 372 -4.39 -6.11 -11.22
C ALA A 372 -3.39 -5.00 -11.61
N GLU A 373 -3.78 -3.72 -11.50
CA GLU A 373 -2.92 -2.59 -11.82
C GLU A 373 -1.73 -2.49 -10.87
N ARG A 374 -1.98 -2.65 -9.57
CA ARG A 374 -0.95 -2.64 -8.55
C ARG A 374 0.00 -3.82 -8.67
N VAL A 375 -0.54 -5.02 -8.98
CA VAL A 375 0.30 -6.20 -9.23
C VAL A 375 1.24 -5.96 -10.41
N LEU A 376 0.73 -5.39 -11.51
CA LEU A 376 1.52 -5.05 -12.69
C LEU A 376 2.55 -3.94 -12.42
N GLU A 377 2.19 -2.93 -11.63
CA GLU A 377 3.11 -1.86 -11.21
C GLU A 377 4.29 -2.45 -10.42
N LYS A 378 4.02 -3.28 -9.40
CA LYS A 378 5.03 -3.96 -8.60
C LYS A 378 5.95 -4.83 -9.47
N TYR A 379 5.38 -5.59 -10.41
CA TYR A 379 6.15 -6.41 -11.34
C TYR A 379 7.06 -5.57 -12.25
N SER A 380 6.51 -4.48 -12.81
CA SER A 380 7.25 -3.61 -13.73
C SER A 380 8.44 -2.91 -13.07
N LEU A 381 8.33 -2.58 -11.79
CA LEU A 381 9.40 -1.91 -11.02
C LEU A 381 10.52 -2.87 -10.61
N SER A 382 10.24 -4.17 -10.51
CA SER A 382 11.18 -5.14 -9.92
C SER A 382 12.31 -5.60 -10.84
N GLY A 383 12.13 -5.51 -12.15
CA GLY A 383 13.10 -6.01 -13.14
C GLY A 383 13.26 -7.54 -13.16
N THR A 384 12.44 -8.30 -12.43
CA THR A 384 12.45 -9.77 -12.45
C THR A 384 11.73 -10.30 -13.68
N GLN A 385 12.20 -11.43 -14.24
CA GLN A 385 11.60 -12.05 -15.42
C GLN A 385 10.63 -13.18 -15.06
N GLU A 386 10.71 -13.72 -13.86
CA GLU A 386 9.96 -14.90 -13.43
C GLU A 386 8.49 -14.58 -13.16
N GLY A 387 8.22 -13.50 -12.42
CA GLY A 387 6.89 -13.10 -12.02
C GLY A 387 6.86 -12.45 -10.64
N ILE A 388 5.77 -12.67 -9.90
CA ILE A 388 5.51 -12.05 -8.61
C ILE A 388 5.01 -13.09 -7.60
N ILE A 389 5.53 -13.04 -6.37
CA ILE A 389 5.05 -13.86 -5.26
C ILE A 389 3.73 -13.28 -4.76
N VAL A 390 2.74 -14.15 -4.51
CA VAL A 390 1.44 -13.75 -3.94
C VAL A 390 1.35 -14.21 -2.50
N VAL A 391 0.91 -13.30 -1.62
CA VAL A 391 0.75 -13.53 -0.19
C VAL A 391 -0.66 -13.23 0.29
N GLU A 392 -1.06 -13.88 1.37
CA GLU A 392 -2.21 -13.50 2.20
C GLU A 392 -1.72 -13.44 3.67
N ASN A 393 -1.97 -12.34 4.35
CA ASN A 393 -1.41 -12.07 5.69
C ASN A 393 0.13 -12.22 5.73
N LEU A 394 0.80 -11.71 4.69
CA LEU A 394 2.25 -11.82 4.44
C LEU A 394 2.77 -13.26 4.29
N ARG A 395 1.92 -14.28 4.20
CA ARG A 395 2.31 -15.66 3.97
C ARG A 395 2.17 -16.04 2.51
N TYR A 396 3.08 -16.85 2.05
CA TYR A 396 3.05 -17.38 0.70
C TYR A 396 1.78 -18.17 0.42
N VAL A 397 1.05 -17.79 -0.63
CA VAL A 397 -0.11 -18.53 -1.12
C VAL A 397 0.05 -18.99 -2.56
N GLY A 398 0.96 -18.38 -3.32
CA GLY A 398 1.21 -18.77 -4.70
C GLY A 398 2.13 -17.82 -5.45
N PHE A 399 2.18 -18.00 -6.76
CA PHE A 399 3.05 -17.25 -7.67
C PHE A 399 2.30 -16.91 -8.97
N LEU A 400 2.36 -15.66 -9.39
CA LEU A 400 1.92 -15.24 -10.71
C LEU A 400 3.11 -15.15 -11.64
N THR A 401 3.15 -16.02 -12.65
CA THR A 401 4.23 -16.01 -13.64
C THR A 401 4.16 -14.79 -14.55
N ALA A 402 5.28 -14.41 -15.18
CA ALA A 402 5.28 -13.36 -16.19
C ALA A 402 4.27 -13.64 -17.33
N ALA A 403 4.07 -14.91 -17.69
CA ALA A 403 3.07 -15.32 -18.68
C ALA A 403 1.64 -15.05 -18.21
N SER A 404 1.31 -15.40 -16.96
CA SER A 404 0.02 -15.10 -16.35
C SER A 404 -0.21 -13.59 -16.29
N LEU A 405 0.77 -12.80 -15.88
CA LEU A 405 0.68 -11.34 -15.85
C LEU A 405 0.43 -10.73 -17.24
N LEU A 406 1.10 -11.24 -18.28
CA LEU A 406 0.85 -10.81 -19.67
C LEU A 406 -0.58 -11.17 -20.13
N GLN A 407 -1.09 -12.34 -19.75
CA GLN A 407 -2.46 -12.74 -20.07
C GLN A 407 -3.46 -11.75 -19.48
N VAL A 408 -3.28 -11.33 -18.25
CA VAL A 408 -4.10 -10.33 -17.56
C VAL A 408 -4.12 -9.00 -18.28
N VAL A 409 -2.92 -8.49 -18.61
CA VAL A 409 -2.82 -7.25 -19.39
C VAL A 409 -3.61 -7.37 -20.69
N ASN A 410 -3.43 -8.51 -21.37
CA ASN A 410 -4.16 -8.77 -22.62
C ASN A 410 -5.67 -8.85 -22.42
N GLU A 411 -6.15 -9.55 -21.39
CA GLU A 411 -7.58 -9.66 -21.11
C GLU A 411 -8.19 -8.32 -20.76
N LYS A 412 -7.50 -7.52 -19.94
CA LYS A 412 -7.93 -6.15 -19.60
C LYS A 412 -7.94 -5.24 -20.82
N HIS A 413 -6.88 -5.26 -21.64
CA HIS A 413 -6.85 -4.50 -22.90
C HIS A 413 -7.95 -4.95 -23.87
N LEU A 414 -8.22 -6.26 -23.97
CA LEU A 414 -9.29 -6.78 -24.80
C LEU A 414 -10.67 -6.39 -24.27
N ALA A 415 -10.89 -6.41 -22.97
CA ALA A 415 -12.12 -5.96 -22.35
C ALA A 415 -12.34 -4.46 -22.61
N MET A 416 -11.33 -3.62 -22.38
CA MET A 416 -11.38 -2.19 -22.70
C MET A 416 -11.63 -1.93 -24.20
N ALA A 417 -10.94 -2.67 -25.08
CA ALA A 417 -11.10 -2.52 -26.53
C ALA A 417 -12.48 -2.98 -27.02
N ARG A 418 -13.08 -3.98 -26.35
CA ARG A 418 -14.44 -4.45 -26.67
C ARG A 418 -15.52 -3.49 -26.21
N ASP A 419 -15.33 -2.85 -25.04
CA ASP A 419 -16.28 -1.89 -24.50
C ASP A 419 -16.13 -0.51 -25.16
N ALA A 420 -14.94 -0.15 -25.65
CA ALA A 420 -14.73 1.13 -26.31
C ALA A 420 -15.67 1.34 -27.50
N ASN A 421 -16.31 2.51 -27.56
CA ASN A 421 -17.16 2.86 -28.68
C ASN A 421 -16.40 2.79 -30.02
N PRO A 422 -16.86 2.07 -31.02
CA PRO A 422 -16.11 1.83 -32.27
C PRO A 422 -15.81 3.13 -33.05
N LEU A 423 -16.67 4.16 -32.93
CA LEU A 423 -16.53 5.42 -33.64
C LEU A 423 -15.61 6.40 -32.91
N SER A 424 -15.93 6.76 -31.67
CA SER A 424 -15.20 7.79 -30.89
C SER A 424 -13.95 7.27 -30.18
N LYS A 425 -13.84 5.95 -30.00
CA LYS A 425 -12.79 5.28 -29.18
C LYS A 425 -12.78 5.71 -27.71
N LEU A 426 -13.85 6.34 -27.24
CA LEU A 426 -14.07 6.59 -25.81
C LEU A 426 -14.58 5.31 -25.12
N PRO A 427 -14.35 5.16 -23.79
CA PRO A 427 -14.97 4.16 -22.95
C PRO A 427 -16.46 4.01 -23.21
N GLY A 428 -16.95 2.78 -23.28
CA GLY A 428 -18.34 2.48 -23.56
C GLY A 428 -19.22 2.42 -22.32
N ASN A 429 -20.41 1.89 -22.49
CA ASN A 429 -21.44 1.88 -21.46
C ASN A 429 -21.03 1.08 -20.20
N HIS A 430 -20.32 -0.03 -20.35
CA HIS A 430 -19.89 -0.86 -19.21
C HIS A 430 -18.93 -0.09 -18.30
N MET A 431 -17.91 0.55 -18.86
CA MET A 431 -16.94 1.36 -18.10
C MET A 431 -17.59 2.60 -17.47
N VAL A 432 -18.60 3.21 -18.13
CA VAL A 432 -19.39 4.31 -17.54
C VAL A 432 -20.14 3.83 -16.30
N ILE A 433 -20.78 2.66 -16.36
CA ILE A 433 -21.52 2.07 -15.22
C ILE A 433 -20.54 1.76 -14.07
N GLU A 434 -19.39 1.17 -14.39
CA GLU A 434 -18.35 0.87 -13.39
C GLU A 434 -17.86 2.15 -12.70
N TYR A 435 -17.53 3.19 -13.47
CA TYR A 435 -17.12 4.50 -12.94
C TYR A 435 -18.20 5.12 -12.05
N VAL A 436 -19.46 5.08 -12.45
CA VAL A 436 -20.59 5.63 -11.67
C VAL A 436 -20.80 4.81 -10.39
N THR A 437 -20.69 3.50 -10.45
CA THR A 437 -20.81 2.61 -9.28
C THR A 437 -19.72 2.91 -8.25
N ASP A 438 -18.49 3.13 -8.71
CA ASP A 438 -17.35 3.49 -7.87
C ASP A 438 -17.51 4.89 -7.26
N LEU A 439 -18.04 5.87 -8.03
CA LEU A 439 -18.39 7.18 -7.50
C LEU A 439 -19.47 7.14 -6.41
N VAL A 440 -20.50 6.34 -6.62
CA VAL A 440 -21.60 6.20 -5.65
C VAL A 440 -21.12 5.51 -4.37
N GLY A 441 -20.16 4.58 -4.48
CA GLY A 441 -19.53 3.92 -3.35
C GLY A 441 -18.62 4.82 -2.49
N ASP A 442 -18.16 5.94 -3.05
CA ASP A 442 -17.34 6.95 -2.36
C ASP A 442 -18.23 8.14 -1.96
N ASP A 443 -18.77 8.11 -0.75
CA ASP A 443 -19.66 9.17 -0.24
C ASP A 443 -18.93 10.35 0.42
N GLU A 444 -17.60 10.29 0.53
CA GLU A 444 -16.78 11.34 1.13
C GLU A 444 -16.26 12.37 0.12
N THR A 445 -16.07 11.96 -1.13
CA THR A 445 -15.52 12.83 -2.17
C THR A 445 -16.62 13.55 -2.94
N GLU A 446 -16.51 14.90 -3.05
CA GLU A 446 -17.34 15.68 -3.97
C GLU A 446 -17.10 15.22 -5.40
N ALA A 447 -18.18 15.00 -6.17
CA ALA A 447 -18.08 14.63 -7.56
C ALA A 447 -19.14 15.31 -8.41
N VAL A 448 -18.82 15.54 -9.67
CA VAL A 448 -19.75 16.05 -10.69
C VAL A 448 -19.75 15.08 -11.86
N ILE A 449 -20.94 14.67 -12.29
CA ILE A 449 -21.11 13.92 -13.53
C ILE A 449 -22.02 14.65 -14.49
N ALA A 450 -21.76 14.53 -15.78
CA ALA A 450 -22.52 15.14 -16.85
C ALA A 450 -22.86 14.11 -17.93
N TYR A 451 -24.13 14.05 -18.28
CA TYR A 451 -24.64 13.31 -19.42
C TYR A 451 -24.99 14.27 -20.55
N PHE A 452 -24.56 13.95 -21.74
CA PHE A 452 -24.76 14.76 -22.94
C PHE A 452 -25.65 14.02 -23.91
N ASP A 453 -26.59 14.74 -24.55
CA ASP A 453 -27.54 14.21 -25.53
C ASP A 453 -27.71 15.26 -26.64
N PHE A 454 -27.53 14.87 -27.90
CA PHE A 454 -27.65 15.81 -29.01
C PHE A 454 -29.11 16.18 -29.29
N ASP A 455 -29.36 17.47 -29.35
CA ASP A 455 -30.66 17.98 -29.72
C ASP A 455 -30.84 17.91 -31.24
N ASN A 456 -31.97 17.39 -31.70
CA ASN A 456 -32.32 17.29 -33.12
C ASN A 456 -31.37 16.40 -33.97
N PHE A 457 -30.66 15.44 -33.39
CA PHE A 457 -29.70 14.60 -34.09
C PHE A 457 -30.37 13.73 -35.17
N LYS A 458 -31.58 13.21 -34.89
CA LYS A 458 -32.33 12.43 -35.90
C LYS A 458 -32.72 13.26 -37.12
N PRO A 459 -33.39 14.47 -37.03
CA PRO A 459 -33.64 15.35 -38.17
C PRO A 459 -32.37 15.70 -38.95
N PHE A 460 -31.24 15.90 -38.27
CA PHE A 460 -29.96 16.14 -38.92
C PHE A 460 -29.50 14.96 -39.76
N ASN A 461 -29.54 13.74 -39.20
CA ASN A 461 -29.20 12.51 -39.93
C ASN A 461 -30.12 12.25 -41.11
N ASP A 462 -31.42 12.46 -40.94
CA ASP A 462 -32.41 12.26 -42.00
C ASP A 462 -32.18 13.24 -43.16
N THR A 463 -31.66 14.44 -42.88
CA THR A 463 -31.39 15.48 -43.89
C THR A 463 -30.02 15.33 -44.56
N TYR A 464 -28.95 15.15 -43.76
CA TYR A 464 -27.57 15.17 -44.25
C TYR A 464 -26.90 13.78 -44.33
N GLY A 465 -27.58 12.75 -43.85
CA GLY A 465 -27.13 11.36 -43.88
C GLY A 465 -26.22 11.00 -42.70
N PHE A 466 -26.19 9.71 -42.37
CA PHE A 466 -25.45 9.15 -41.22
C PHE A 466 -23.96 9.50 -41.22
N ARG A 467 -23.34 9.65 -42.39
CA ARG A 467 -21.92 10.02 -42.49
C ARG A 467 -21.63 11.42 -41.90
N GLN A 468 -22.56 12.35 -42.01
CA GLN A 468 -22.43 13.68 -41.38
C GLN A 468 -22.73 13.58 -39.88
N GLY A 469 -23.67 12.70 -39.48
CA GLY A 469 -23.90 12.40 -38.06
C GLY A 469 -22.66 11.82 -37.38
N ASP A 470 -21.97 10.87 -38.01
CA ASP A 470 -20.72 10.31 -37.50
C ASP A 470 -19.64 11.39 -37.34
N ARG A 471 -19.56 12.36 -38.26
CA ARG A 471 -18.64 13.51 -38.12
C ARG A 471 -19.00 14.41 -36.94
N ALA A 472 -20.29 14.63 -36.65
CA ALA A 472 -20.74 15.40 -35.50
C ALA A 472 -20.39 14.68 -34.19
N ILE A 473 -20.56 13.35 -34.11
CA ILE A 473 -20.14 12.51 -32.99
C ILE A 473 -18.62 12.62 -32.77
N LEU A 474 -17.82 12.48 -33.82
CA LEU A 474 -16.36 12.60 -33.72
C LEU A 474 -15.91 13.99 -33.28
N LEU A 475 -16.51 15.05 -33.83
CA LEU A 475 -16.26 16.42 -33.43
C LEU A 475 -16.50 16.61 -31.91
N PHE A 476 -17.65 16.12 -31.42
CA PHE A 476 -17.98 16.24 -30.00
C PHE A 476 -17.03 15.45 -29.11
N ALA A 477 -16.66 14.23 -29.52
CA ALA A 477 -15.69 13.41 -28.81
C ALA A 477 -14.30 14.09 -28.70
N GLU A 478 -13.85 14.76 -29.77
CA GLU A 478 -12.60 15.53 -29.75
C GLU A 478 -12.69 16.77 -28.85
N LEU A 479 -13.81 17.47 -28.88
CA LEU A 479 -14.06 18.62 -28.00
C LEU A 479 -14.07 18.20 -26.53
N LEU A 480 -14.74 17.09 -26.17
CA LEU A 480 -14.72 16.51 -24.84
C LEU A 480 -13.29 16.21 -24.38
N LYS A 481 -12.51 15.51 -25.21
CA LYS A 481 -11.12 15.18 -24.91
C LYS A 481 -10.29 16.43 -24.67
N LYS A 482 -10.38 17.41 -25.55
CA LYS A 482 -9.64 18.66 -25.48
C LYS A 482 -10.00 19.50 -24.24
N SER A 483 -11.28 19.50 -23.88
CA SER A 483 -11.78 20.33 -22.76
C SER A 483 -11.47 19.71 -21.40
N PHE A 484 -11.42 18.37 -21.25
CA PHE A 484 -11.52 17.74 -19.95
C PHE A 484 -10.45 16.69 -19.60
N ILE A 485 -9.67 16.16 -20.57
CA ILE A 485 -8.61 15.18 -20.25
C ILE A 485 -7.56 15.77 -19.31
N ALA A 486 -7.17 17.02 -19.52
CA ALA A 486 -6.16 17.68 -18.69
C ALA A 486 -6.59 17.86 -17.22
N ASP A 487 -7.89 17.79 -16.96
CA ASP A 487 -8.48 17.93 -15.61
C ASP A 487 -8.71 16.58 -14.93
N GLY A 488 -8.26 15.49 -15.52
CA GLY A 488 -8.45 14.15 -14.97
C GLY A 488 -9.89 13.63 -15.05
N ALA A 489 -10.72 14.18 -15.97
CA ALA A 489 -12.09 13.71 -16.17
C ALA A 489 -12.12 12.30 -16.76
N PHE A 490 -13.00 11.45 -16.27
CA PHE A 490 -13.43 10.25 -16.96
C PHE A 490 -14.41 10.63 -18.10
N LEU A 491 -14.15 10.16 -19.32
CA LEU A 491 -14.98 10.43 -20.49
C LEU A 491 -15.52 9.15 -21.06
N GLY A 492 -16.81 9.11 -21.41
CA GLY A 492 -17.49 7.95 -21.98
C GLY A 492 -18.36 8.28 -23.18
N HIS A 493 -18.59 7.27 -24.03
CA HIS A 493 -19.57 7.34 -25.12
C HIS A 493 -20.48 6.11 -25.04
N ILE A 494 -21.68 6.32 -24.51
CA ILE A 494 -22.64 5.27 -24.17
C ILE A 494 -23.21 4.64 -25.44
N GLY A 495 -23.50 5.47 -26.44
CA GLY A 495 -23.97 5.02 -27.75
C GLY A 495 -24.78 6.06 -28.49
N GLY A 496 -24.79 6.04 -29.82
CA GLY A 496 -25.50 7.03 -30.63
C GLY A 496 -24.99 8.45 -30.37
N ASP A 497 -25.86 9.29 -29.84
CA ASP A 497 -25.63 10.69 -29.46
C ASP A 497 -25.45 10.91 -27.94
N ASP A 498 -25.37 9.83 -27.15
CA ASP A 498 -25.24 9.88 -25.70
C ASP A 498 -23.77 9.81 -25.25
N PHE A 499 -23.28 10.85 -24.58
CA PHE A 499 -21.93 10.92 -24.00
C PHE A 499 -21.97 11.12 -22.49
N PHE A 500 -20.82 10.90 -21.86
CA PHE A 500 -20.61 10.99 -20.41
C PHE A 500 -19.29 11.67 -20.08
N ALA A 501 -19.30 12.47 -19.00
CA ALA A 501 -18.09 12.95 -18.33
C ALA A 501 -18.28 12.93 -16.81
N GLY A 502 -17.21 12.62 -16.07
CA GLY A 502 -17.24 12.60 -14.62
C GLY A 502 -15.94 13.11 -14.01
N TRP A 503 -16.04 13.83 -12.91
CA TRP A 503 -14.93 14.42 -12.17
C TRP A 503 -15.04 14.13 -10.69
N ARG A 504 -13.91 13.90 -10.03
CA ARG A 504 -13.77 13.87 -8.57
C ARG A 504 -13.08 15.12 -8.10
N GLY A 505 -13.56 15.71 -6.99
CA GLY A 505 -12.92 16.87 -6.35
C GLY A 505 -13.01 18.18 -7.14
N ILE A 506 -13.95 18.32 -8.09
CA ILE A 506 -14.24 19.58 -8.78
C ILE A 506 -15.51 20.21 -8.20
N GLY A 507 -15.48 21.53 -7.99
CA GLY A 507 -16.67 22.28 -7.57
C GLY A 507 -17.68 22.43 -8.70
N LEU A 508 -18.98 22.45 -8.35
CA LEU A 508 -20.09 22.55 -9.31
C LEU A 508 -19.99 23.76 -10.23
N ASP A 509 -19.66 24.93 -9.70
CA ASP A 509 -19.59 26.18 -10.49
C ASP A 509 -18.51 26.11 -11.58
N GLN A 510 -17.34 25.57 -11.25
CA GLN A 510 -16.25 25.36 -12.20
C GLN A 510 -16.64 24.35 -13.29
N ALA A 511 -17.28 23.26 -12.91
CA ALA A 511 -17.76 22.26 -13.86
C ALA A 511 -18.80 22.87 -14.82
N ARG A 512 -19.74 23.66 -14.28
CA ARG A 512 -20.80 24.32 -15.06
C ARG A 512 -20.24 25.29 -16.09
N GLU A 513 -19.29 26.15 -15.72
CA GLU A 513 -18.64 27.11 -16.64
C GLU A 513 -18.01 26.36 -17.83
N ARG A 514 -17.23 25.30 -17.56
CA ARG A 514 -16.57 24.51 -18.59
C ARG A 514 -17.54 23.73 -19.49
N LEU A 515 -18.64 23.25 -18.92
CA LEU A 515 -19.70 22.57 -19.69
C LEU A 515 -20.43 23.55 -20.62
N ALA A 516 -20.63 24.80 -20.17
CA ALA A 516 -21.20 25.86 -21.00
C ALA A 516 -20.24 26.21 -22.16
N ASP A 517 -18.96 26.35 -21.91
CA ASP A 517 -17.94 26.63 -22.94
C ASP A 517 -17.86 25.47 -23.98
N LEU A 518 -17.92 24.23 -23.53
CA LEU A 518 -17.96 23.06 -24.41
C LEU A 518 -19.18 23.11 -25.33
N ARG A 519 -20.37 23.37 -24.74
CA ARG A 519 -21.63 23.45 -25.50
C ARG A 519 -21.58 24.53 -26.57
N GLU A 520 -21.08 25.69 -26.23
CA GLU A 520 -20.97 26.81 -27.19
C GLU A 520 -19.92 26.50 -28.28
N SER A 521 -18.80 25.89 -27.91
CA SER A 521 -17.78 25.45 -28.87
C SER A 521 -18.32 24.42 -29.84
N PHE A 522 -19.13 23.47 -29.36
CA PHE A 522 -19.78 22.49 -30.24
C PHE A 522 -20.79 23.14 -31.16
N ARG A 523 -21.66 24.04 -30.64
CA ARG A 523 -22.66 24.75 -31.42
C ARG A 523 -22.02 25.51 -32.58
N HIS A 524 -20.96 26.25 -32.34
CA HIS A 524 -20.25 26.99 -33.38
C HIS A 524 -19.59 26.10 -34.43
N GLN A 525 -18.95 25.01 -34.00
CA GLN A 525 -18.21 24.17 -34.93
C GLN A 525 -19.12 23.28 -35.77
N VAL A 526 -20.21 22.78 -35.19
CA VAL A 526 -21.16 21.93 -35.91
C VAL A 526 -21.97 22.68 -36.97
N GLU A 527 -22.12 24.01 -36.85
CA GLU A 527 -22.73 24.87 -37.88
C GLU A 527 -22.04 24.70 -39.23
N THR A 528 -20.75 24.40 -39.25
CA THR A 528 -19.99 24.19 -40.51
C THR A 528 -20.44 22.96 -41.28
N PHE A 529 -21.23 22.09 -40.69
CA PHE A 529 -21.77 20.87 -41.34
C PHE A 529 -23.07 21.11 -42.12
N TYR A 530 -23.65 22.30 -41.95
CA TYR A 530 -24.85 22.72 -42.60
C TYR A 530 -24.57 23.53 -43.88
N ASP A 531 -25.49 23.47 -44.86
CA ASP A 531 -25.47 24.33 -46.01
C ASP A 531 -25.77 25.81 -45.62
N LYS A 532 -25.58 26.69 -46.56
CA LYS A 532 -25.72 28.13 -46.30
C LYS A 532 -27.16 28.50 -45.92
N ASP A 533 -28.15 27.92 -46.61
CA ASP A 533 -29.58 28.25 -46.42
C ASP A 533 -30.04 27.84 -45.01
N ALA A 534 -29.64 26.67 -44.55
CA ALA A 534 -29.93 26.20 -43.20
C ALA A 534 -29.24 27.07 -42.10
N ARG A 535 -28.01 27.51 -42.36
CA ARG A 535 -27.30 28.42 -41.43
C ARG A 535 -27.96 29.81 -41.35
N ASP A 536 -28.31 30.39 -42.50
CA ASP A 536 -28.98 31.68 -42.58
C ASP A 536 -30.40 31.63 -41.97
N ALA A 537 -31.10 30.51 -42.09
CA ALA A 537 -32.39 30.26 -41.46
C ALA A 537 -32.34 29.87 -39.98
N GLY A 538 -31.16 29.47 -39.46
CA GLY A 538 -30.99 28.98 -38.09
C GLY A 538 -31.63 27.62 -37.87
N GLY A 539 -31.94 26.83 -38.90
CA GLY A 539 -32.59 25.54 -38.75
C GLY A 539 -32.83 24.81 -40.08
N ILE A 540 -33.32 23.59 -39.98
CA ILE A 540 -33.64 22.71 -41.14
C ILE A 540 -35.12 22.33 -41.13
N VAL A 541 -35.72 22.15 -42.32
CA VAL A 541 -37.08 21.59 -42.46
C VAL A 541 -36.97 20.09 -42.62
N ALA A 542 -37.52 19.34 -41.68
CA ALA A 542 -37.50 17.88 -41.67
C ALA A 542 -38.83 17.32 -41.12
N LYS A 543 -39.07 16.01 -41.30
CA LYS A 543 -40.25 15.35 -40.75
C LYS A 543 -40.04 14.98 -39.30
N ASP A 544 -41.00 15.30 -38.44
CA ASP A 544 -41.03 14.82 -37.06
C ASP A 544 -41.35 13.31 -36.99
N ARG A 545 -41.34 12.74 -35.76
CA ARG A 545 -41.65 11.31 -35.53
C ARG A 545 -43.05 10.92 -35.98
N GLY A 546 -43.95 11.87 -36.17
CA GLY A 546 -45.30 11.69 -36.68
C GLY A 546 -45.42 11.86 -38.21
N GLY A 547 -44.30 12.19 -38.91
CA GLY A 547 -44.28 12.39 -40.35
C GLY A 547 -44.70 13.81 -40.80
N VAL A 548 -44.88 14.74 -39.86
CA VAL A 548 -45.26 16.15 -40.12
C VAL A 548 -44.00 16.96 -40.34
N GLU A 549 -43.94 17.76 -41.41
CA GLU A 549 -42.85 18.69 -41.66
C GLU A 549 -42.84 19.83 -40.63
N ARG A 550 -41.67 20.04 -40.03
CA ARG A 550 -41.38 21.09 -39.03
C ARG A 550 -40.00 21.66 -39.25
N THR A 551 -39.81 22.89 -38.79
CA THR A 551 -38.47 23.49 -38.70
C THR A 551 -37.83 23.03 -37.40
N PHE A 552 -36.65 22.44 -37.48
CA PHE A 552 -35.83 22.06 -36.36
C PHE A 552 -34.62 22.97 -36.26
N PRO A 553 -34.29 23.50 -35.05
CA PRO A 553 -33.06 24.23 -34.82
C PRO A 553 -31.81 23.46 -35.24
N LEU A 554 -30.71 24.16 -35.45
CA LEU A 554 -29.41 23.51 -35.68
C LEU A 554 -29.03 22.64 -34.51
N LEU A 555 -28.17 21.66 -34.79
CA LEU A 555 -27.67 20.67 -33.81
C LEU A 555 -27.03 21.39 -32.63
N SER A 556 -27.43 21.01 -31.43
CA SER A 556 -26.88 21.44 -30.18
C SER A 556 -26.74 20.25 -29.23
N VAL A 557 -26.29 20.47 -28.01
CA VAL A 557 -26.20 19.44 -26.99
C VAL A 557 -26.89 19.89 -25.71
N SER A 558 -27.75 19.02 -25.17
CA SER A 558 -28.35 19.18 -23.84
C SER A 558 -27.51 18.42 -22.81
N ILE A 559 -27.29 19.03 -21.64
CA ILE A 559 -26.39 18.54 -20.62
C ILE A 559 -27.15 18.38 -19.30
N ALA A 560 -27.24 17.14 -18.82
CA ALA A 560 -27.76 16.83 -17.49
C ALA A 560 -26.57 16.66 -16.51
N VAL A 561 -26.48 17.54 -15.54
CA VAL A 561 -25.40 17.56 -14.54
C VAL A 561 -25.94 17.01 -13.22
N MET A 562 -25.21 16.10 -12.59
CA MET A 562 -25.49 15.67 -11.22
C MET A 562 -24.32 16.05 -10.34
N HIS A 563 -24.62 16.79 -9.28
CA HIS A 563 -23.66 17.17 -8.24
C HIS A 563 -23.82 16.25 -7.05
N LEU A 564 -22.81 15.42 -6.82
CA LEU A 564 -22.75 14.47 -5.72
C LEU A 564 -21.96 15.10 -4.59
N LYS A 565 -22.65 15.51 -3.51
CA LYS A 565 -22.01 16.13 -2.36
C LYS A 565 -21.37 15.09 -1.43
N PRO A 566 -20.37 15.48 -0.63
CA PRO A 566 -19.86 14.64 0.46
C PRO A 566 -20.97 14.37 1.49
N GLY A 567 -20.98 13.13 2.05
CA GLY A 567 -21.95 12.74 3.07
C GLY A 567 -23.32 12.35 2.54
N ARG A 568 -23.45 12.07 1.25
CA ARG A 568 -24.70 11.68 0.54
C ARG A 568 -25.24 10.29 0.89
N GLY A 569 -25.03 9.79 2.08
CA GLY A 569 -25.25 8.43 2.57
C GLY A 569 -26.35 7.61 1.89
N GLY A 570 -25.99 6.45 1.32
CA GLY A 570 -26.89 5.38 0.94
C GLY A 570 -27.60 5.49 -0.41
N ILE A 571 -27.19 6.41 -1.31
CA ILE A 571 -27.71 6.42 -2.69
C ILE A 571 -27.25 5.16 -3.45
N THR A 572 -28.16 4.60 -4.23
CA THR A 572 -27.83 3.47 -5.12
C THR A 572 -27.58 3.95 -6.54
N PRO A 573 -26.84 3.18 -7.39
CA PRO A 573 -26.73 3.48 -8.82
C PRO A 573 -28.06 3.62 -9.54
N ASP A 574 -29.08 2.86 -9.10
CA ASP A 574 -30.44 2.91 -9.67
C ASP A 574 -31.16 4.22 -9.31
N ASP A 575 -31.01 4.71 -8.07
CA ASP A 575 -31.56 6.00 -7.65
C ASP A 575 -30.96 7.14 -8.44
N LEU A 576 -29.64 7.11 -8.64
CA LEU A 576 -28.92 8.09 -9.43
C LEU A 576 -29.36 8.07 -10.91
N ALA A 577 -29.55 6.88 -11.48
CA ALA A 577 -30.05 6.72 -12.86
C ALA A 577 -31.45 7.32 -13.03
N GLN A 578 -32.35 7.17 -12.05
CA GLN A 578 -33.67 7.80 -12.07
C GLN A 578 -33.57 9.33 -12.03
N GLN A 579 -32.73 9.89 -11.18
CA GLN A 579 -32.51 11.34 -11.10
C GLN A 579 -31.94 11.90 -12.42
N ILE A 580 -30.95 11.20 -13.01
CA ILE A 580 -30.38 11.56 -14.32
C ILE A 580 -31.45 11.59 -15.39
N ALA A 581 -32.38 10.64 -15.43
CA ALA A 581 -33.46 10.59 -16.40
C ALA A 581 -34.43 11.78 -16.29
N VAL A 582 -34.64 12.30 -15.08
CA VAL A 582 -35.42 13.51 -14.83
C VAL A 582 -34.65 14.73 -15.33
N THR A 583 -33.42 14.88 -14.90
CA THR A 583 -32.53 16.01 -15.24
C THR A 583 -32.27 16.10 -16.75
N LYS A 584 -32.17 14.98 -17.47
CA LYS A 584 -32.11 14.93 -18.96
C LYS A 584 -33.36 15.53 -19.63
N LYS A 585 -34.55 15.34 -19.06
CA LYS A 585 -35.77 15.94 -19.60
C LYS A 585 -35.84 17.45 -19.34
N GLU A 586 -35.31 17.87 -18.21
CA GLU A 586 -35.25 19.29 -17.83
C GLU A 586 -34.22 20.04 -18.68
N SER A 587 -33.04 19.47 -18.95
CA SER A 587 -32.02 20.10 -19.76
C SER A 587 -32.47 20.40 -21.19
N LYS A 588 -33.31 19.54 -21.78
CA LYS A 588 -33.95 19.79 -23.10
C LYS A 588 -34.96 20.92 -23.11
N ARG A 589 -35.38 21.41 -21.95
CA ARG A 589 -36.32 22.55 -21.80
C ARG A 589 -35.67 23.81 -21.27
N ALA A 590 -34.45 23.69 -20.77
CA ALA A 590 -33.70 24.81 -20.24
C ALA A 590 -33.18 25.71 -21.39
N ASP A 591 -33.25 27.02 -21.23
CA ASP A 591 -32.82 28.00 -22.25
C ASP A 591 -31.30 27.87 -22.53
N ASP A 592 -30.52 27.58 -21.51
CA ASP A 592 -29.07 27.34 -21.62
C ASP A 592 -28.71 25.88 -21.92
N GLY A 593 -29.72 25.00 -22.05
CA GLY A 593 -29.54 23.57 -22.32
C GLY A 593 -28.84 22.78 -21.22
N ILE A 594 -28.67 23.33 -20.02
CA ILE A 594 -28.02 22.71 -18.88
C ILE A 594 -29.01 22.62 -17.70
N SER A 595 -29.17 21.42 -17.15
CA SER A 595 -29.95 21.22 -15.92
C SER A 595 -29.11 20.54 -14.86
N ILE A 596 -29.28 20.93 -13.59
CA ILE A 596 -28.47 20.46 -12.47
C ILE A 596 -29.35 19.76 -11.45
N GLY A 597 -29.07 18.48 -11.19
CA GLY A 597 -29.58 17.75 -10.04
C GLY A 597 -28.55 17.72 -8.91
N ILE A 598 -29.00 17.78 -7.69
CA ILE A 598 -28.14 17.70 -6.49
C ILE A 598 -28.49 16.42 -5.74
N VAL A 599 -27.46 15.69 -5.36
CA VAL A 599 -27.53 14.49 -4.51
C VAL A 599 -26.90 14.85 -3.17
N ASP A 600 -27.76 15.01 -2.18
CA ASP A 600 -27.38 15.37 -0.81
C ASP A 600 -27.19 14.13 0.08
#